data_e28e18efee1a1c51d1ff024251a5b35c
#
_entry.id   e28e18efee1a1c51d1ff024251a5b35c
#
_cell.length_a   1.000
_cell.length_b   1.000
_cell.length_c   1.000
_cell.angle_alpha   90.00
_cell.angle_beta   90.00
_cell.angle_gamma   90.00
#
_symmetry.space_group_name_H-M   'P 1'
#
loop_
_entity.id
_entity.type
_entity.pdbx_description
1 polymer ?
#
loop_
_entity_poly.entity_id
_entity_poly.type
_entity_poly.pdbx_seq_one_letter_code
_entity_poly.pdbx_strand_id
1 'polypeptide(L)'
;MEYILENKSILLLSGVLALIFVFIKDRWVSNQSVGNEKMATIANNISDGAMSFLKAEYTMLSFFVIIVGGLLTYLGYLGEATSTSHSLLGFSFLIGAICSGLAGFIGMKVATKANVRTTNAAQNSLGEALSIAFSGGAVMGLGVVGLGMLGLTGLYLFYESTFTAWSLAQRLEVLTGFSFGASSIALFARVGGGIYTKAADVGADLVGKVEAGIPEDHPLNPATIADNVGDNVGDVAGMGADLFESYVGAIIGSMVLGWALFNSIDAVMLPLYIACLLYTSDAADEYRGVDLGG
;
A
#
# COMPACT_ATOMS: atom_id res chain seq x y z
N MET A 1 26.95 -14.46 7.27
CA MET A 1 25.79 -14.75 6.43
C MET A 1 24.92 -15.87 7.01
N GLU A 2 25.48 -17.03 7.44
CA GLU A 2 24.75 -18.10 8.13
C GLU A 2 23.91 -17.60 9.32
N TYR A 3 24.49 -16.79 10.21
CA TYR A 3 23.80 -16.27 11.40
C TYR A 3 22.56 -15.41 11.08
N ILE A 4 22.55 -14.73 9.93
CA ILE A 4 21.41 -13.92 9.48
C ILE A 4 20.30 -14.82 8.92
N LEU A 5 20.67 -15.87 8.19
CA LEU A 5 19.74 -16.84 7.61
C LEU A 5 19.07 -17.73 8.66
N GLU A 6 19.74 -17.97 9.81
CA GLU A 6 19.16 -18.69 10.95
C GLU A 6 18.16 -17.84 11.74
N ASN A 7 18.26 -16.51 11.69
CA ASN A 7 17.46 -15.64 12.56
C ASN A 7 16.32 -14.95 11.83
N LYS A 8 15.27 -15.74 11.50
CA LYS A 8 14.05 -15.25 10.84
C LYS A 8 13.34 -14.10 11.58
N SER A 9 13.65 -13.87 12.84
CA SER A 9 13.14 -12.74 13.64
C SER A 9 13.57 -11.39 13.08
N ILE A 10 14.68 -11.31 12.34
CA ILE A 10 15.16 -10.08 11.69
C ILE A 10 14.14 -9.58 10.67
N LEU A 11 13.49 -10.50 9.94
CA LEU A 11 12.45 -10.17 8.95
C LEU A 11 11.24 -9.51 9.59
N LEU A 12 10.79 -10.02 10.75
CA LEU A 12 9.70 -9.38 11.50
C LEU A 12 10.14 -8.03 12.08
N LEU A 13 11.36 -7.95 12.58
CA LEU A 13 11.90 -6.72 13.16
C LEU A 13 11.96 -5.61 12.12
N SER A 14 12.36 -5.90 10.88
CA SER A 14 12.39 -4.91 9.80
C SER A 14 11.00 -4.33 9.51
N GLY A 15 9.97 -5.19 9.45
CA GLY A 15 8.60 -4.75 9.25
C GLY A 15 8.08 -3.87 10.40
N VAL A 16 8.42 -4.23 11.67
CA VAL A 16 8.09 -3.41 12.84
C VAL A 16 8.78 -2.06 12.80
N LEU A 17 10.08 -2.03 12.47
CA LEU A 17 10.84 -0.78 12.36
C LEU A 17 10.27 0.12 11.26
N ALA A 18 9.87 -0.45 10.12
CA ALA A 18 9.20 0.30 9.07
C ALA A 18 7.92 0.98 9.58
N LEU A 19 7.05 0.25 10.29
CA LEU A 19 5.82 0.82 10.83
C LEU A 19 6.06 1.85 11.96
N ILE A 20 7.09 1.66 12.77
CA ILE A 20 7.50 2.68 13.75
C ILE A 20 7.91 3.97 13.04
N PHE A 21 8.71 3.86 11.97
CA PHE A 21 9.11 5.01 11.18
C PHE A 21 7.91 5.70 10.51
N VAL A 22 6.97 4.93 9.96
CA VAL A 22 5.69 5.43 9.43
C VAL A 22 4.96 6.28 10.47
N PHE A 23 4.84 5.77 11.70
CA PHE A 23 4.19 6.50 12.79
C PHE A 23 4.92 7.81 13.14
N ILE A 24 6.24 7.78 13.22
CA ILE A 24 7.06 8.97 13.52
C ILE A 24 6.90 10.01 12.41
N LYS A 25 6.95 9.60 11.14
CA LYS A 25 6.83 10.50 10.00
C LYS A 25 5.40 11.05 9.82
N ASP A 26 4.35 10.24 10.04
CA ASP A 26 2.98 10.76 10.05
C ASP A 26 2.80 11.84 11.14
N ARG A 27 3.35 11.62 12.33
CA ARG A 27 3.32 12.62 13.40
C ARG A 27 4.09 13.89 13.01
N TRP A 28 5.27 13.73 12.42
CA TRP A 28 6.07 14.86 11.98
C TRP A 28 5.35 15.68 10.90
N VAL A 29 4.80 15.06 9.87
CA VAL A 29 3.98 15.71 8.84
C VAL A 29 2.77 16.40 9.47
N SER A 30 2.06 15.71 10.36
CA SER A 30 0.85 16.26 11.01
C SER A 30 1.11 17.52 11.85
N ASN A 31 2.34 17.69 12.36
CA ASN A 31 2.75 18.84 13.15
C ASN A 31 3.18 20.05 12.30
N GLN A 32 3.33 19.90 10.98
CA GLN A 32 3.65 21.03 10.10
C GLN A 32 2.46 21.99 9.96
N SER A 33 2.75 23.27 9.68
CA SER A 33 1.72 24.31 9.54
C SER A 33 0.81 24.06 8.35
N VAL A 34 -0.48 24.17 8.56
CA VAL A 34 -1.52 24.07 7.51
C VAL A 34 -1.67 25.37 6.71
N GLY A 35 -1.17 26.49 7.24
CA GLY A 35 -1.34 27.80 6.65
C GLY A 35 -2.55 28.55 7.22
N ASN A 36 -3.31 29.21 6.34
CA ASN A 36 -4.46 30.01 6.75
C ASN A 36 -5.77 29.19 6.87
N GLU A 37 -6.80 29.79 7.42
CA GLU A 37 -8.12 29.17 7.66
C GLU A 37 -8.77 28.65 6.36
N LYS A 38 -8.62 29.37 5.25
CA LYS A 38 -9.16 28.95 3.95
C LYS A 38 -8.46 27.67 3.45
N MET A 39 -7.13 27.58 3.57
CA MET A 39 -6.37 26.38 3.23
C MET A 39 -6.80 25.19 4.10
N ALA A 40 -6.98 25.40 5.40
CA ALA A 40 -7.46 24.38 6.32
C ALA A 40 -8.86 23.87 5.93
N THR A 41 -9.79 24.78 5.58
CA THR A 41 -11.15 24.40 5.16
C THR A 41 -11.14 23.56 3.89
N ILE A 42 -10.38 23.96 2.86
CA ILE A 42 -10.26 23.22 1.60
C ILE A 42 -9.66 21.85 1.86
N ALA A 43 -8.57 21.77 2.62
CA ALA A 43 -7.92 20.50 2.95
C ALA A 43 -8.85 19.53 3.71
N ASN A 44 -9.67 20.04 4.63
CA ASN A 44 -10.66 19.24 5.33
C ASN A 44 -11.73 18.70 4.36
N ASN A 45 -12.24 19.52 3.45
CA ASN A 45 -13.22 19.10 2.46
C ASN A 45 -12.67 18.00 1.54
N ILE A 46 -11.40 18.12 1.10
CA ILE A 46 -10.72 17.09 0.31
C ILE A 46 -10.55 15.79 1.13
N SER A 47 -10.09 15.92 2.37
CA SER A 47 -9.93 14.76 3.26
C SER A 47 -11.25 14.04 3.54
N ASP A 48 -12.32 14.78 3.80
CA ASP A 48 -13.66 14.22 4.05
C ASP A 48 -14.24 13.55 2.81
N GLY A 49 -14.03 14.13 1.62
CA GLY A 49 -14.40 13.53 0.35
C GLY A 49 -13.65 12.21 0.09
N ALA A 50 -12.34 12.23 0.26
CA ALA A 50 -11.50 11.06 0.09
C ALA A 50 -11.85 9.93 1.09
N MET A 51 -12.10 10.26 2.35
CA MET A 51 -12.56 9.29 3.36
C MET A 51 -13.95 8.73 3.05
N SER A 52 -14.84 9.55 2.51
CA SER A 52 -16.19 9.12 2.11
C SER A 52 -16.13 8.14 0.94
N PHE A 53 -15.27 8.39 -0.04
CA PHE A 53 -15.01 7.46 -1.14
C PHE A 53 -14.49 6.12 -0.61
N LEU A 54 -13.41 6.12 0.19
CA LEU A 54 -12.84 4.87 0.74
C LEU A 54 -13.86 4.08 1.57
N LYS A 55 -14.69 4.76 2.35
CA LYS A 55 -15.74 4.09 3.12
C LYS A 55 -16.73 3.36 2.22
N ALA A 56 -17.15 4.00 1.14
CA ALA A 56 -18.06 3.39 0.17
C ALA A 56 -17.40 2.20 -0.53
N GLU A 57 -16.19 2.39 -1.03
CA GLU A 57 -15.41 1.36 -1.72
C GLU A 57 -15.13 0.16 -0.83
N TYR A 58 -14.58 0.36 0.37
CA TYR A 58 -14.25 -0.74 1.30
C TYR A 58 -15.48 -1.47 1.82
N THR A 59 -16.64 -0.81 1.86
CA THR A 59 -17.90 -1.49 2.17
C THR A 59 -18.24 -2.52 1.08
N MET A 60 -18.14 -2.14 -0.19
CA MET A 60 -18.37 -3.07 -1.30
C MET A 60 -17.31 -4.17 -1.37
N LEU A 61 -16.04 -3.79 -1.21
CA LEU A 61 -14.93 -4.74 -1.19
C LEU A 61 -15.03 -5.76 -0.05
N SER A 62 -15.54 -5.37 1.11
CA SER A 62 -15.70 -6.31 2.23
C SER A 62 -16.65 -7.47 1.91
N PHE A 63 -17.75 -7.22 1.18
CA PHE A 63 -18.63 -8.29 0.71
C PHE A 63 -17.90 -9.23 -0.24
N PHE A 64 -17.16 -8.67 -1.21
CA PHE A 64 -16.37 -9.47 -2.14
C PHE A 64 -15.33 -10.33 -1.41
N VAL A 65 -14.58 -9.74 -0.48
CA VAL A 65 -13.52 -10.42 0.29
C VAL A 65 -14.09 -11.55 1.14
N ILE A 66 -15.27 -11.36 1.77
CA ILE A 66 -15.94 -12.40 2.56
C ILE A 66 -16.38 -13.56 1.66
N ILE A 67 -16.99 -13.28 0.51
CA ILE A 67 -17.46 -14.31 -0.43
C ILE A 67 -16.29 -15.11 -0.99
N VAL A 68 -15.27 -14.42 -1.51
CA VAL A 68 -14.09 -15.07 -2.12
C VAL A 68 -13.27 -15.80 -1.05
N GLY A 69 -13.07 -15.20 0.11
CA GLY A 69 -12.38 -15.85 1.25
C GLY A 69 -13.09 -17.12 1.70
N GLY A 70 -14.42 -17.10 1.78
CA GLY A 70 -15.23 -18.28 2.07
C GLY A 70 -15.11 -19.37 0.99
N LEU A 71 -15.13 -18.96 -0.29
CA LEU A 71 -14.93 -19.89 -1.41
C LEU A 71 -13.54 -20.53 -1.37
N LEU A 72 -12.49 -19.74 -1.14
CA LEU A 72 -11.12 -20.25 -1.04
C LEU A 72 -10.94 -21.18 0.17
N THR A 73 -11.55 -20.85 1.29
CA THR A 73 -11.58 -21.74 2.47
C THR A 73 -12.24 -23.09 2.14
N TYR A 74 -13.36 -23.06 1.42
CA TYR A 74 -14.06 -24.27 1.00
C TYR A 74 -13.26 -25.09 -0.02
N LEU A 75 -12.66 -24.45 -1.03
CA LEU A 75 -11.79 -25.10 -2.01
C LEU A 75 -10.55 -25.70 -1.34
N GLY A 76 -9.93 -24.96 -0.41
CA GLY A 76 -8.82 -25.45 0.39
C GLY A 76 -9.20 -26.68 1.22
N TYR A 77 -10.38 -26.69 1.84
CA TYR A 77 -10.91 -27.87 2.57
C TYR A 77 -11.06 -29.09 1.66
N LEU A 78 -11.56 -28.93 0.45
CA LEU A 78 -11.63 -30.03 -0.51
C LEU A 78 -10.24 -30.54 -0.90
N GLY A 79 -9.24 -29.67 -0.98
CA GLY A 79 -7.85 -30.01 -1.28
C GLY A 79 -7.12 -30.73 -0.14
N GLU A 80 -7.58 -30.62 1.11
CA GLU A 80 -6.96 -31.30 2.26
C GLU A 80 -6.95 -32.83 2.09
N ALA A 81 -8.00 -33.38 1.48
CA ALA A 81 -8.10 -34.83 1.22
C ALA A 81 -7.00 -35.36 0.28
N THR A 82 -6.46 -34.49 -0.59
CA THR A 82 -5.41 -34.83 -1.57
C THR A 82 -4.04 -34.27 -1.16
N SER A 83 -3.95 -33.61 0.00
CA SER A 83 -2.74 -32.91 0.47
C SER A 83 -2.22 -31.85 -0.52
N THR A 84 -3.09 -31.30 -1.36
CA THR A 84 -2.73 -30.31 -2.38
C THR A 84 -2.96 -28.88 -1.91
N SER A 85 -3.90 -28.65 -0.99
CA SER A 85 -4.23 -27.33 -0.43
C SER A 85 -4.72 -27.45 1.01
N HIS A 86 -5.07 -26.32 1.63
CA HIS A 86 -5.59 -26.28 2.99
C HIS A 86 -6.61 -25.14 3.16
N SER A 87 -7.60 -25.34 4.04
CA SER A 87 -8.63 -24.32 4.35
C SER A 87 -8.07 -22.96 4.79
N LEU A 88 -6.84 -22.91 5.32
CA LEU A 88 -6.13 -21.69 5.68
C LEU A 88 -5.73 -20.81 4.48
N LEU A 89 -5.90 -21.28 3.23
CA LEU A 89 -5.77 -20.47 2.03
C LEU A 89 -6.67 -19.22 2.08
N GLY A 90 -7.94 -19.43 2.51
CA GLY A 90 -8.87 -18.30 2.70
C GLY A 90 -8.45 -17.36 3.83
N PHE A 91 -7.83 -17.86 4.89
CA PHE A 91 -7.28 -17.03 5.97
C PHE A 91 -6.11 -16.16 5.46
N SER A 92 -5.16 -16.75 4.73
CA SER A 92 -4.08 -15.96 4.08
C SER A 92 -4.65 -14.87 3.17
N PHE A 93 -5.67 -15.20 2.38
CA PHE A 93 -6.37 -14.26 1.50
C PHE A 93 -6.94 -13.08 2.29
N LEU A 94 -7.64 -13.33 3.40
CA LEU A 94 -8.21 -12.28 4.24
C LEU A 94 -7.13 -11.36 4.81
N ILE A 95 -6.04 -11.91 5.31
CA ILE A 95 -4.93 -11.11 5.85
C ILE A 95 -4.28 -10.26 4.75
N GLY A 96 -4.07 -10.81 3.54
CA GLY A 96 -3.54 -10.08 2.39
C GLY A 96 -4.44 -8.92 1.96
N ALA A 97 -5.74 -9.15 1.91
CA ALA A 97 -6.74 -8.13 1.60
C ALA A 97 -6.74 -7.00 2.66
N ILE A 98 -6.70 -7.35 3.94
CA ILE A 98 -6.64 -6.36 5.04
C ILE A 98 -5.36 -5.52 4.96
N CYS A 99 -4.20 -6.16 4.76
CA CYS A 99 -2.93 -5.44 4.66
C CYS A 99 -2.90 -4.48 3.46
N SER A 100 -3.40 -4.91 2.29
CA SER A 100 -3.50 -4.07 1.09
C SER A 100 -4.43 -2.86 1.31
N GLY A 101 -5.62 -3.10 1.88
CA GLY A 101 -6.54 -2.01 2.22
C GLY A 101 -5.95 -1.03 3.24
N LEU A 102 -5.24 -1.52 4.26
CA LEU A 102 -4.55 -0.68 5.23
C LEU A 102 -3.44 0.16 4.60
N ALA A 103 -2.67 -0.39 3.65
CA ALA A 103 -1.63 0.35 2.94
C ALA A 103 -2.23 1.54 2.17
N GLY A 104 -3.29 1.33 1.39
CA GLY A 104 -4.01 2.39 0.69
C GLY A 104 -4.61 3.44 1.64
N PHE A 105 -5.24 2.99 2.74
CA PHE A 105 -5.81 3.87 3.76
C PHE A 105 -4.77 4.77 4.44
N ILE A 106 -3.64 4.19 4.88
CA ILE A 106 -2.56 4.95 5.55
C ILE A 106 -1.97 5.95 4.57
N GLY A 107 -1.67 5.52 3.33
CA GLY A 107 -1.11 6.39 2.30
C GLY A 107 -1.99 7.60 2.03
N MET A 108 -3.27 7.38 1.73
CA MET A 108 -4.22 8.46 1.45
C MET A 108 -4.40 9.42 2.64
N LYS A 109 -4.52 8.87 3.86
CA LYS A 109 -4.69 9.69 5.06
C LYS A 109 -3.49 10.62 5.31
N VAL A 110 -2.29 10.18 4.98
CA VAL A 110 -1.09 11.02 5.12
C VAL A 110 -0.95 11.98 3.94
N ALA A 111 -1.24 11.55 2.71
CA ALA A 111 -1.19 12.40 1.53
C ALA A 111 -2.13 13.62 1.66
N THR A 112 -3.39 13.41 2.05
CA THR A 112 -4.34 14.52 2.26
C THR A 112 -3.87 15.52 3.32
N LYS A 113 -3.12 15.07 4.33
CA LYS A 113 -2.49 15.97 5.31
C LYS A 113 -1.24 16.66 4.75
N ALA A 114 -0.42 15.94 3.98
CA ALA A 114 0.84 16.45 3.45
C ALA A 114 0.61 17.52 2.39
N ASN A 115 -0.38 17.37 1.51
CA ASN A 115 -0.64 18.25 0.37
C ASN A 115 -0.76 19.74 0.77
N VAL A 116 -1.64 20.06 1.72
CA VAL A 116 -1.84 21.45 2.18
C VAL A 116 -0.60 21.99 2.89
N ARG A 117 0.12 21.14 3.63
CA ARG A 117 1.33 21.54 4.35
C ARG A 117 2.50 21.80 3.41
N THR A 118 2.61 20.98 2.36
CA THR A 118 3.56 21.20 1.26
C THR A 118 3.27 22.52 0.56
N THR A 119 2.01 22.79 0.23
CA THR A 119 1.58 24.06 -0.38
C THR A 119 1.90 25.25 0.52
N ASN A 120 1.66 25.14 1.82
CA ASN A 120 1.98 26.22 2.76
C ASN A 120 3.50 26.45 2.85
N ALA A 121 4.29 25.38 2.95
CA ALA A 121 5.76 25.46 3.01
C ALA A 121 6.36 26.04 1.71
N ALA A 122 5.78 25.74 0.56
CA ALA A 122 6.20 26.24 -0.75
C ALA A 122 6.13 27.76 -0.87
N GLN A 123 5.33 28.45 -0.05
CA GLN A 123 5.31 29.91 0.02
C GLN A 123 6.61 30.50 0.58
N ASN A 124 7.36 29.72 1.37
CA ASN A 124 8.58 30.15 2.03
C ASN A 124 9.83 29.55 1.36
N SER A 125 9.83 28.25 1.11
CA SER A 125 11.01 27.53 0.62
C SER A 125 10.62 26.26 -0.15
N LEU A 126 11.22 26.06 -1.32
CA LEU A 126 11.09 24.83 -2.11
C LEU A 126 11.65 23.62 -1.33
N GLY A 127 12.77 23.81 -0.61
CA GLY A 127 13.40 22.72 0.18
C GLY A 127 12.50 22.22 1.32
N GLU A 128 11.81 23.13 2.01
CA GLU A 128 10.85 22.77 3.06
C GLU A 128 9.63 22.03 2.47
N ALA A 129 9.10 22.55 1.35
CA ALA A 129 7.98 21.89 0.65
C ALA A 129 8.33 20.46 0.22
N LEU A 130 9.49 20.27 -0.42
CA LEU A 130 9.97 18.95 -0.82
C LEU A 130 10.17 18.02 0.38
N SER A 131 10.73 18.51 1.50
CA SER A 131 10.90 17.70 2.71
C SER A 131 9.57 17.15 3.25
N ILE A 132 8.50 17.96 3.21
CA ILE A 132 7.16 17.54 3.64
C ILE A 132 6.57 16.55 2.65
N ALA A 133 6.63 16.84 1.35
CA ALA A 133 6.11 15.98 0.29
C ALA A 133 6.77 14.58 0.31
N PHE A 134 8.11 14.53 0.33
CA PHE A 134 8.85 13.27 0.42
C PHE A 134 8.58 12.51 1.73
N SER A 135 8.41 13.22 2.85
CA SER A 135 8.04 12.57 4.10
C SER A 135 6.65 11.94 4.03
N GLY A 136 5.69 12.58 3.34
CA GLY A 136 4.37 12.02 3.08
C GLY A 136 4.44 10.77 2.20
N GLY A 137 5.20 10.81 1.12
CA GLY A 137 5.44 9.65 0.24
C GLY A 137 6.15 8.51 0.94
N ALA A 138 7.16 8.81 1.78
CA ALA A 138 7.88 7.82 2.56
C ALA A 138 6.98 7.05 3.54
N VAL A 139 5.98 7.72 4.14
CA VAL A 139 5.00 7.04 5.01
C VAL A 139 4.24 5.96 4.25
N MET A 140 3.84 6.25 3.00
CA MET A 140 3.15 5.28 2.19
C MET A 140 4.07 4.13 1.78
N GLY A 141 5.24 4.42 1.21
CA GLY A 141 6.20 3.39 0.76
C GLY A 141 6.63 2.46 1.90
N LEU A 142 6.97 3.01 3.06
CA LEU A 142 7.35 2.22 4.24
C LEU A 142 6.15 1.52 4.89
N GLY A 143 4.94 2.05 4.75
CA GLY A 143 3.70 1.39 5.14
C GLY A 143 3.46 0.12 4.33
N VAL A 144 3.66 0.19 3.01
CA VAL A 144 3.60 -0.97 2.09
C VAL A 144 4.62 -2.03 2.50
N VAL A 145 5.89 -1.66 2.65
CA VAL A 145 6.97 -2.59 3.03
C VAL A 145 6.72 -3.19 4.41
N GLY A 146 6.38 -2.37 5.40
CA GLY A 146 6.14 -2.81 6.78
C GLY A 146 4.98 -3.80 6.89
N LEU A 147 3.83 -3.48 6.29
CA LEU A 147 2.67 -4.37 6.28
C LEU A 147 2.93 -5.64 5.48
N GLY A 148 3.61 -5.53 4.31
CA GLY A 148 3.97 -6.68 3.48
C GLY A 148 4.91 -7.63 4.21
N MET A 149 6.00 -7.11 4.78
CA MET A 149 6.96 -7.92 5.53
C MET A 149 6.35 -8.58 6.77
N LEU A 150 5.58 -7.83 7.56
CA LEU A 150 4.92 -8.39 8.75
C LEU A 150 3.86 -9.41 8.39
N GLY A 151 2.99 -9.11 7.42
CA GLY A 151 1.93 -10.02 7.01
C GLY A 151 2.49 -11.31 6.41
N LEU A 152 3.38 -11.19 5.45
CA LEU A 152 3.95 -12.32 4.74
C LEU A 152 4.84 -13.19 5.64
N THR A 153 5.80 -12.55 6.33
CA THR A 153 6.72 -13.28 7.23
C THR A 153 5.98 -13.84 8.44
N GLY A 154 5.02 -13.06 8.99
CA GLY A 154 4.19 -13.50 10.11
C GLY A 154 3.38 -14.76 9.79
N LEU A 155 2.72 -14.78 8.62
CA LEU A 155 1.99 -15.96 8.15
C LEU A 155 2.93 -17.15 7.90
N TYR A 156 4.07 -16.91 7.23
CA TYR A 156 5.04 -17.97 6.97
C TYR A 156 5.52 -18.63 8.28
N LEU A 157 5.93 -17.83 9.26
CA LEU A 157 6.39 -18.34 10.55
C LEU A 157 5.27 -18.98 11.37
N PHE A 158 4.06 -18.46 11.29
CA PHE A 158 2.89 -19.07 11.89
C PHE A 158 2.64 -20.48 11.34
N TYR A 159 2.67 -20.65 10.01
CA TYR A 159 2.48 -21.96 9.40
C TYR A 159 3.64 -22.90 9.68
N GLU A 160 4.87 -22.40 9.69
CA GLU A 160 6.04 -23.21 10.02
C GLU A 160 6.01 -23.74 11.46
N SER A 161 5.60 -22.93 12.41
CA SER A 161 5.58 -23.30 13.83
C SER A 161 4.37 -24.15 14.22
N THR A 162 3.21 -23.90 13.59
CA THR A 162 1.96 -24.57 13.96
C THR A 162 1.76 -25.87 13.20
N PHE A 163 2.11 -25.89 11.93
CA PHE A 163 1.90 -27.04 11.03
C PHE A 163 3.24 -27.67 10.63
N THR A 164 3.94 -28.22 11.60
CA THR A 164 5.28 -28.81 11.42
C THR A 164 5.31 -29.99 10.45
N ALA A 165 4.18 -30.69 10.29
CA ALA A 165 4.04 -31.81 9.34
C ALA A 165 3.87 -31.36 7.88
N TRP A 166 3.61 -30.06 7.63
CA TRP A 166 3.45 -29.57 6.27
C TRP A 166 4.76 -29.52 5.51
N SER A 167 4.71 -29.94 4.25
CA SER A 167 5.80 -29.72 3.32
C SER A 167 5.99 -28.23 3.03
N LEU A 168 7.18 -27.88 2.56
CA LEU A 168 7.45 -26.49 2.14
C LEU A 168 6.50 -26.04 1.01
N ALA A 169 6.18 -26.97 0.09
CA ALA A 169 5.24 -26.71 -1.00
C ALA A 169 3.83 -26.34 -0.48
N GLN A 170 3.32 -27.07 0.49
CA GLN A 170 2.00 -26.75 1.10
C GLN A 170 2.00 -25.40 1.81
N ARG A 171 3.07 -25.05 2.53
CA ARG A 171 3.21 -23.74 3.17
C ARG A 171 3.19 -22.62 2.15
N LEU A 172 3.92 -22.77 1.06
CA LEU A 172 3.97 -21.79 -0.03
C LEU A 172 2.62 -21.66 -0.74
N GLU A 173 1.95 -22.78 -0.99
CA GLU A 173 0.64 -22.78 -1.63
C GLU A 173 -0.38 -22.01 -0.78
N VAL A 174 -0.48 -22.27 0.51
CA VAL A 174 -1.38 -21.52 1.41
C VAL A 174 -0.99 -20.05 1.52
N LEU A 175 0.31 -19.74 1.45
CA LEU A 175 0.82 -18.38 1.47
C LEU A 175 0.45 -17.59 0.21
N THR A 176 0.26 -18.24 -0.96
CA THR A 176 -0.20 -17.54 -2.18
C THR A 176 -1.56 -16.88 -2.00
N GLY A 177 -2.38 -17.37 -1.08
CA GLY A 177 -3.63 -16.72 -0.70
C GLY A 177 -3.44 -15.27 -0.27
N PHE A 178 -2.34 -14.96 0.43
CA PHE A 178 -2.01 -13.59 0.84
C PHE A 178 -1.81 -12.65 -0.36
N SER A 179 -1.04 -13.09 -1.38
CA SER A 179 -0.88 -12.33 -2.60
C SER A 179 -2.21 -12.15 -3.34
N PHE A 180 -3.02 -13.21 -3.41
CA PHE A 180 -4.32 -13.13 -4.08
C PHE A 180 -5.30 -12.18 -3.37
N GLY A 181 -5.25 -12.12 -2.03
CA GLY A 181 -6.00 -11.13 -1.25
C GLY A 181 -5.54 -9.70 -1.54
N ALA A 182 -4.23 -9.48 -1.59
CA ALA A 182 -3.63 -8.20 -1.95
C ALA A 182 -4.05 -7.76 -3.36
N SER A 183 -3.90 -8.65 -4.36
CA SER A 183 -4.27 -8.39 -5.76
C SER A 183 -5.77 -8.07 -5.92
N SER A 184 -6.62 -8.73 -5.15
CA SER A 184 -8.07 -8.48 -5.21
C SER A 184 -8.40 -7.05 -4.77
N ILE A 185 -7.84 -6.59 -3.66
CA ILE A 185 -8.05 -5.21 -3.20
C ILE A 185 -7.42 -4.22 -4.17
N ALA A 186 -6.18 -4.46 -4.61
CA ALA A 186 -5.45 -3.58 -5.51
C ALA A 186 -6.20 -3.35 -6.84
N LEU A 187 -6.73 -4.43 -7.43
CA LEU A 187 -7.49 -4.34 -8.67
C LEU A 187 -8.68 -3.40 -8.54
N PHE A 188 -9.52 -3.60 -7.53
CA PHE A 188 -10.73 -2.79 -7.36
C PHE A 188 -10.41 -1.35 -6.92
N ALA A 189 -9.48 -1.16 -5.98
CA ALA A 189 -9.08 0.15 -5.52
C ALA A 189 -8.47 1.00 -6.66
N ARG A 190 -7.63 0.38 -7.50
CA ARG A 190 -7.03 1.06 -8.64
C ARG A 190 -8.05 1.40 -9.73
N VAL A 191 -8.93 0.46 -10.08
CA VAL A 191 -9.96 0.68 -11.10
C VAL A 191 -11.01 1.68 -10.61
N GLY A 192 -11.53 1.51 -9.39
CA GLY A 192 -12.51 2.41 -8.79
C GLY A 192 -11.97 3.83 -8.60
N GLY A 193 -10.79 3.95 -8.01
CA GLY A 193 -10.10 5.22 -7.84
C GLY A 193 -9.79 5.91 -9.17
N GLY A 194 -9.27 5.18 -10.16
CA GLY A 194 -8.95 5.72 -11.48
C GLY A 194 -10.19 6.18 -12.26
N ILE A 195 -11.32 5.47 -12.16
CA ILE A 195 -12.59 5.89 -12.76
C ILE A 195 -13.08 7.19 -12.09
N TYR A 196 -13.02 7.25 -10.76
CA TYR A 196 -13.43 8.44 -10.01
C TYR A 196 -12.56 9.65 -10.38
N THR A 197 -11.23 9.49 -10.38
CA THR A 197 -10.27 10.54 -10.75
C THR A 197 -10.59 11.11 -12.14
N LYS A 198 -10.75 10.25 -13.14
CA LYS A 198 -11.05 10.72 -14.50
C LYS A 198 -12.44 11.32 -14.65
N ALA A 199 -13.43 10.82 -13.93
CA ALA A 199 -14.77 11.40 -13.94
C ALA A 199 -14.79 12.79 -13.27
N ALA A 200 -14.03 12.97 -12.18
CA ALA A 200 -13.93 14.25 -11.49
C ALA A 200 -13.15 15.29 -12.30
N ASP A 201 -11.99 14.93 -12.85
CA ASP A 201 -11.13 15.76 -13.71
C ASP A 201 -11.90 16.25 -14.95
N VAL A 202 -12.43 15.34 -15.75
CA VAL A 202 -13.23 15.69 -16.95
C VAL A 202 -14.48 16.49 -16.58
N GLY A 203 -15.16 16.13 -15.48
CA GLY A 203 -16.33 16.86 -15.00
C GLY A 203 -15.99 18.31 -14.56
N ALA A 204 -14.88 18.49 -13.85
CA ALA A 204 -14.38 19.80 -13.44
C ALA A 204 -14.03 20.68 -14.66
N ASP A 205 -13.39 20.10 -15.66
CA ASP A 205 -13.02 20.77 -16.91
C ASP A 205 -14.25 21.17 -17.73
N LEU A 206 -15.21 20.29 -17.89
CA LEU A 206 -16.45 20.61 -18.62
C LEU A 206 -17.24 21.74 -17.96
N VAL A 207 -17.44 21.67 -16.67
CA VAL A 207 -18.16 22.71 -15.92
C VAL A 207 -17.37 24.03 -15.92
N GLY A 208 -16.07 23.98 -15.63
CA GLY A 208 -15.25 25.17 -15.52
C GLY A 208 -14.91 25.80 -16.87
N LYS A 209 -14.18 25.08 -17.69
CA LYS A 209 -13.64 25.64 -18.95
C LYS A 209 -14.70 25.81 -20.04
N VAL A 210 -15.60 24.80 -20.19
CA VAL A 210 -16.55 24.80 -21.31
C VAL A 210 -17.84 25.54 -20.97
N GLU A 211 -18.47 25.24 -19.83
CA GLU A 211 -19.76 25.87 -19.50
C GLU A 211 -19.61 27.26 -18.88
N ALA A 212 -18.70 27.42 -17.89
CA ALA A 212 -18.53 28.66 -17.17
C ALA A 212 -17.49 29.61 -17.78
N GLY A 213 -16.63 29.11 -18.69
CA GLY A 213 -15.56 29.90 -19.34
C GLY A 213 -14.50 30.42 -18.36
N ILE A 214 -14.30 29.73 -17.22
CA ILE A 214 -13.33 30.09 -16.19
C ILE A 214 -12.04 29.25 -16.38
N PRO A 215 -10.88 29.76 -15.92
CA PRO A 215 -9.64 29.00 -15.94
C PRO A 215 -9.73 27.68 -15.17
N GLU A 216 -8.83 26.73 -15.52
CA GLU A 216 -8.60 25.50 -14.79
C GLU A 216 -8.34 25.79 -13.29
N ASP A 217 -8.78 24.91 -12.40
CA ASP A 217 -8.60 25.00 -10.95
C ASP A 217 -9.12 26.33 -10.32
N HIS A 218 -10.01 27.03 -11.00
CA HIS A 218 -10.49 28.30 -10.51
C HIS A 218 -11.31 28.12 -9.22
N PRO A 219 -11.10 28.99 -8.20
CA PRO A 219 -11.80 28.87 -6.89
C PRO A 219 -13.33 28.93 -6.96
N LEU A 220 -13.91 29.41 -8.07
CA LEU A 220 -15.36 29.44 -8.28
C LEU A 220 -15.89 28.15 -8.93
N ASN A 221 -15.00 27.23 -9.38
CA ASN A 221 -15.43 25.95 -9.88
C ASN A 221 -15.70 24.98 -8.72
N PRO A 222 -16.96 24.59 -8.47
CA PRO A 222 -17.30 23.72 -7.34
C PRO A 222 -16.73 22.30 -7.52
N ALA A 223 -16.35 21.89 -8.72
CA ALA A 223 -15.81 20.58 -9.01
C ALA A 223 -14.30 20.44 -8.72
N THR A 224 -13.57 21.54 -8.49
CA THR A 224 -12.12 21.51 -8.19
C THR A 224 -11.82 20.68 -6.92
N ILE A 225 -12.69 20.71 -5.90
CA ILE A 225 -12.48 19.87 -4.70
C ILE A 225 -12.66 18.38 -5.06
N ALA A 226 -13.67 18.05 -5.90
CA ALA A 226 -13.89 16.66 -6.32
C ALA A 226 -12.73 16.12 -7.15
N ASP A 227 -12.14 16.95 -7.99
CA ASP A 227 -10.94 16.65 -8.76
C ASP A 227 -9.75 16.33 -7.85
N ASN A 228 -9.44 17.21 -6.91
CA ASN A 228 -8.41 16.96 -5.89
C ASN A 228 -8.70 15.71 -5.01
N VAL A 229 -9.96 15.40 -4.73
CA VAL A 229 -10.33 14.14 -4.08
C VAL A 229 -9.97 12.97 -4.99
N GLY A 230 -10.24 13.08 -6.30
CA GLY A 230 -9.91 12.08 -7.31
C GLY A 230 -8.43 11.70 -7.28
N ASP A 231 -7.54 12.69 -7.32
CA ASP A 231 -6.08 12.47 -7.26
C ASP A 231 -5.66 11.69 -6.01
N ASN A 232 -6.24 12.02 -4.86
CA ASN A 232 -5.91 11.33 -3.61
C ASN A 232 -6.43 9.88 -3.59
N VAL A 233 -7.61 9.60 -4.14
CA VAL A 233 -8.16 8.23 -4.13
C VAL A 233 -7.61 7.37 -5.26
N GLY A 234 -7.35 7.93 -6.44
CA GLY A 234 -6.78 7.22 -7.59
C GLY A 234 -5.28 7.02 -7.45
N ASP A 235 -4.54 8.14 -7.34
CA ASP A 235 -3.09 8.13 -7.44
C ASP A 235 -2.39 7.82 -6.10
N VAL A 236 -3.09 7.93 -4.97
CA VAL A 236 -2.51 7.53 -3.68
C VAL A 236 -3.13 6.25 -3.16
N ALA A 237 -4.43 6.20 -2.89
CA ALA A 237 -5.03 5.00 -2.30
C ALA A 237 -5.00 3.81 -3.26
N GLY A 238 -5.42 4.02 -4.53
CA GLY A 238 -5.43 2.99 -5.56
C GLY A 238 -4.03 2.49 -5.92
N MET A 239 -3.10 3.43 -6.18
CA MET A 239 -1.70 3.06 -6.46
C MET A 239 -1.00 2.44 -5.24
N GLY A 240 -1.34 2.84 -4.02
CA GLY A 240 -0.77 2.25 -2.82
C GLY A 240 -1.11 0.78 -2.64
N ALA A 241 -2.36 0.44 -2.89
CA ALA A 241 -2.79 -0.96 -2.91
C ALA A 241 -2.10 -1.75 -4.03
N ASP A 242 -1.92 -1.15 -5.21
CA ASP A 242 -1.24 -1.74 -6.37
C ASP A 242 0.27 -1.96 -6.10
N LEU A 243 0.94 -1.00 -5.47
CA LEU A 243 2.34 -1.16 -5.04
C LEU A 243 2.48 -2.26 -3.99
N PHE A 244 1.54 -2.36 -3.05
CA PHE A 244 1.51 -3.44 -2.07
C PHE A 244 1.37 -4.81 -2.74
N GLU A 245 0.44 -4.94 -3.67
CA GLU A 245 0.23 -6.17 -4.44
C GLU A 245 1.48 -6.56 -5.22
N SER A 246 2.06 -5.62 -5.97
CA SER A 246 3.26 -5.86 -6.79
C SER A 246 4.46 -6.25 -5.93
N TYR A 247 4.67 -5.59 -4.78
CA TYR A 247 5.72 -5.93 -3.83
C TYR A 247 5.58 -7.34 -3.27
N VAL A 248 4.39 -7.67 -2.76
CA VAL A 248 4.10 -8.99 -2.18
C VAL A 248 4.12 -10.08 -3.25
N GLY A 249 3.53 -9.81 -4.42
CA GLY A 249 3.49 -10.74 -5.54
C GLY A 249 4.88 -11.09 -6.05
N ALA A 250 5.78 -10.10 -6.15
CA ALA A 250 7.17 -10.34 -6.52
C ALA A 250 7.90 -11.23 -5.50
N ILE A 251 7.70 -10.99 -4.21
CA ILE A 251 8.31 -11.81 -3.14
C ILE A 251 7.79 -13.24 -3.21
N ILE A 252 6.47 -13.45 -3.18
CA ILE A 252 5.87 -14.80 -3.18
C ILE A 252 6.20 -15.53 -4.48
N GLY A 253 6.11 -14.87 -5.63
CA GLY A 253 6.48 -15.46 -6.92
C GLY A 253 7.93 -15.94 -6.95
N SER A 254 8.86 -15.13 -6.42
CA SER A 254 10.27 -15.50 -6.28
C SER A 254 10.49 -16.64 -5.29
N MET A 255 9.75 -16.68 -4.17
CA MET A 255 9.79 -17.79 -3.20
C MET A 255 9.34 -19.11 -3.84
N VAL A 256 8.23 -19.09 -4.58
CA VAL A 256 7.70 -20.27 -5.29
C VAL A 256 8.68 -20.75 -6.36
N LEU A 257 9.27 -19.81 -7.12
CA LEU A 257 10.27 -20.14 -8.15
C LEU A 257 11.55 -20.70 -7.51
N GLY A 258 12.00 -20.12 -6.40
CA GLY A 258 13.14 -20.62 -5.62
C GLY A 258 12.93 -22.05 -5.16
N TRP A 259 11.73 -22.38 -4.66
CA TRP A 259 11.34 -23.75 -4.33
C TRP A 259 11.36 -24.67 -5.57
N ALA A 260 10.72 -24.24 -6.66
CA ALA A 260 10.56 -25.06 -7.86
C ALA A 260 11.89 -25.41 -8.53
N LEU A 261 12.86 -24.48 -8.53
CA LEU A 261 14.16 -24.64 -9.19
C LEU A 261 15.20 -25.31 -8.30
N PHE A 262 15.24 -24.98 -7.02
CA PHE A 262 16.33 -25.38 -6.13
C PHE A 262 15.92 -26.36 -5.03
N ASN A 263 14.61 -26.52 -4.78
CA ASN A 263 14.06 -27.35 -3.71
C ASN A 263 14.75 -27.13 -2.35
N SER A 264 15.08 -25.87 -2.07
CA SER A 264 15.85 -25.42 -0.90
C SER A 264 15.11 -24.35 -0.12
N ILE A 265 15.17 -24.45 1.20
CA ILE A 265 14.63 -23.43 2.11
C ILE A 265 15.35 -22.10 1.95
N ASP A 266 16.66 -22.11 1.72
CA ASP A 266 17.46 -20.90 1.56
C ASP A 266 17.03 -20.11 0.32
N ALA A 267 16.76 -20.82 -0.79
CA ALA A 267 16.24 -20.20 -2.02
C ALA A 267 14.85 -19.59 -1.82
N VAL A 268 14.00 -20.21 -0.98
CA VAL A 268 12.68 -19.68 -0.62
C VAL A 268 12.78 -18.46 0.28
N MET A 269 13.71 -18.45 1.21
CA MET A 269 13.85 -17.33 2.17
C MET A 269 14.61 -16.13 1.57
N LEU A 270 15.44 -16.34 0.55
CA LEU A 270 16.26 -15.30 -0.07
C LEU A 270 15.46 -14.06 -0.51
N PRO A 271 14.31 -14.16 -1.19
CA PRO A 271 13.52 -12.98 -1.56
C PRO A 271 13.06 -12.15 -0.37
N LEU A 272 12.72 -12.77 0.76
CA LEU A 272 12.34 -12.06 1.99
C LEU A 272 13.52 -11.29 2.58
N TYR A 273 14.73 -11.88 2.59
CA TYR A 273 15.93 -11.19 3.04
C TYR A 273 16.32 -10.04 2.13
N ILE A 274 16.21 -10.21 0.81
CA ILE A 274 16.46 -9.13 -0.15
C ILE A 274 15.45 -7.99 0.06
N ALA A 275 14.18 -8.30 0.22
CA ALA A 275 13.13 -7.32 0.47
C ALA A 275 13.36 -6.53 1.77
N CYS A 276 13.87 -7.20 2.82
CA CYS A 276 14.27 -6.57 4.08
C CYS A 276 15.48 -5.63 3.90
N LEU A 277 16.48 -6.03 3.09
CA LEU A 277 17.69 -5.24 2.84
C LEU A 277 17.44 -4.04 1.94
N LEU A 278 16.56 -4.15 0.94
CA LEU A 278 16.15 -3.03 0.08
C LEU A 278 15.55 -1.86 0.88
N TYR A 279 14.94 -2.15 2.01
CA TYR A 279 14.49 -1.13 2.96
C TYR A 279 15.64 -0.33 3.59
N THR A 280 16.79 -0.97 3.79
CA THR A 280 17.96 -0.38 4.46
C THR A 280 19.05 0.08 3.47
N SER A 281 18.89 -0.22 2.16
CA SER A 281 19.88 0.16 1.18
C SER A 281 19.73 1.62 0.77
N ASP A 282 20.86 2.26 0.57
CA ASP A 282 21.13 3.66 0.25
C ASP A 282 20.60 4.10 -1.15
N ALA A 283 19.65 3.37 -1.75
CA ALA A 283 19.05 3.74 -3.03
C ALA A 283 18.46 5.16 -3.01
N ALA A 284 18.14 5.70 -1.84
CA ALA A 284 17.74 7.09 -1.66
C ALA A 284 18.93 8.07 -1.71
N ASP A 285 20.16 7.63 -1.46
CA ASP A 285 21.35 8.49 -1.49
C ASP A 285 21.96 8.62 -2.89
N GLU A 286 21.67 7.72 -3.83
CA GLU A 286 22.05 7.90 -5.24
C GLU A 286 21.40 9.14 -5.88
N TYR A 287 20.27 9.61 -5.37
CA TYR A 287 19.67 10.87 -5.83
C TYR A 287 20.46 12.13 -5.43
N ARG A 288 21.44 12.05 -4.55
CA ARG A 288 22.36 13.15 -4.26
C ARG A 288 23.39 13.38 -5.38
N GLY A 289 23.51 12.46 -6.33
CA GLY A 289 24.43 12.56 -7.46
C GLY A 289 23.81 13.15 -8.73
N VAL A 290 22.54 13.50 -8.77
CA VAL A 290 21.96 14.28 -9.86
C VAL A 290 22.26 15.74 -9.59
N ASP A 291 23.46 16.15 -10.02
CA ASP A 291 23.84 17.54 -10.18
C ASP A 291 22.86 18.16 -11.17
N LEU A 292 21.94 18.96 -10.69
CA LEU A 292 21.09 19.81 -11.51
C LEU A 292 22.01 20.90 -12.06
N GLY A 293 22.87 20.48 -12.98
CA GLY A 293 23.72 21.34 -13.75
C GLY A 293 22.89 22.39 -14.48
N GLY A 294 23.17 23.59 -14.16
CA GLY A 294 22.73 24.89 -14.48
C GLY A 294 21.92 25.22 -15.72
#